data_c006c73bb4cabf252e888faa63b52c94
#
_entry.id   c006c73bb4cabf252e888faa63b52c94
#
_cell.length_a   1.000
_cell.length_b   1.000
_cell.length_c   1.000
_cell.angle_alpha   90.00
_cell.angle_beta   90.00
_cell.angle_gamma   90.00
#
_symmetry.space_group_name_H-M   'P 1'
#
loop_
_entity.id
_entity.type
_entity.pdbx_description
1 polymer ?
#
loop_
_entity_poly.entity_id
_entity_poly.type
_entity_poly.pdbx_seq_one_letter_code
_entity_poly.pdbx_strand_id
1 'polypeptide(L)'
;MKKNKRILLIDQLNLFFRNYIVNPSLSTNGAPIGGLRGCVQSIQKIVRESKPDMIIVCWDGEGGSSKRKLLKKDYKGGRKPIRLNRGIRNLSPEEEMQNKIWQQTRLIEYFNHTPIMQFMFKGVEADDIIAYISQLGELSECEKLIVSSDKDFYQLLSGNTILYRPIQKQVLNQNSILEQFDIHPANFAMARAMAGDKTDNLEGIGGVGLKTVSKRFPFFKGEEPVTFQKLLD
;
A
#
# COMPACT_ATOMS: atom_id res chain seq x y z
N MET A 1 -6.22 -4.41 -32.08
CA MET A 1 -5.31 -4.58 -30.92
C MET A 1 -6.08 -5.27 -29.80
N LYS A 2 -5.61 -6.43 -29.32
CA LYS A 2 -6.18 -7.02 -28.09
C LYS A 2 -5.94 -6.04 -26.95
N LYS A 3 -6.99 -5.61 -26.26
CA LYS A 3 -6.89 -4.77 -25.07
C LYS A 3 -6.18 -5.59 -23.99
N ASN A 4 -5.08 -5.10 -23.45
CA ASN A 4 -4.42 -5.74 -22.31
C ASN A 4 -5.40 -5.82 -21.15
N LYS A 5 -5.47 -6.98 -20.49
CA LYS A 5 -6.29 -7.14 -19.29
C LYS A 5 -5.75 -6.25 -18.18
N ARG A 6 -6.66 -5.64 -17.41
CA ARG A 6 -6.31 -4.78 -16.28
C ARG A 6 -6.66 -5.46 -14.95
N ILE A 7 -5.70 -5.51 -14.05
CA ILE A 7 -5.83 -6.05 -12.71
C ILE A 7 -5.79 -4.90 -11.70
N LEU A 8 -6.78 -4.85 -10.83
CA LEU A 8 -6.81 -3.92 -9.71
C LEU A 8 -6.31 -4.64 -8.45
N LEU A 9 -5.20 -4.16 -7.87
CA LEU A 9 -4.58 -4.69 -6.64
C LEU A 9 -4.81 -3.71 -5.51
N ILE A 10 -5.54 -4.09 -4.48
CA ILE A 10 -5.95 -3.19 -3.39
C ILE A 10 -5.27 -3.58 -2.09
N ASP A 11 -4.49 -2.66 -1.53
CA ASP A 11 -4.01 -2.69 -0.16
C ASP A 11 -5.18 -2.32 0.76
N GLN A 12 -5.85 -3.35 1.30
CA GLN A 12 -7.14 -3.17 1.94
C GLN A 12 -7.07 -2.45 3.27
N LEU A 13 -6.08 -2.74 4.10
CA LEU A 13 -5.97 -2.06 5.38
C LEU A 13 -5.58 -0.59 5.22
N ASN A 14 -4.72 -0.27 4.26
CA ASN A 14 -4.39 1.11 3.93
C ASN A 14 -5.65 1.89 3.50
N LEU A 15 -6.47 1.31 2.62
CA LEU A 15 -7.73 1.91 2.18
C LEU A 15 -8.75 2.00 3.31
N PHE A 16 -8.87 0.95 4.16
CA PHE A 16 -9.79 0.89 5.28
C PHE A 16 -9.50 1.95 6.34
N PHE A 17 -8.29 1.98 6.87
CA PHE A 17 -7.96 2.89 7.96
C PHE A 17 -8.10 4.35 7.58
N ARG A 18 -7.80 4.67 6.33
CA ARG A 18 -8.01 5.98 5.81
C ARG A 18 -9.47 6.43 5.85
N ASN A 19 -10.40 5.57 5.41
CA ASN A 19 -11.82 5.85 5.47
C ASN A 19 -12.32 5.83 6.92
N TYR A 20 -11.84 4.89 7.73
CA TYR A 20 -12.20 4.76 9.14
C TYR A 20 -11.96 6.05 9.93
N ILE A 21 -10.82 6.70 9.71
CA ILE A 21 -10.44 7.90 10.47
C ILE A 21 -11.38 9.08 10.22
N VAL A 22 -11.79 9.29 8.96
CA VAL A 22 -12.40 10.58 8.54
C VAL A 22 -13.84 10.47 8.04
N ASN A 23 -14.30 9.29 7.66
CA ASN A 23 -15.65 9.15 7.09
C ASN A 23 -16.71 9.17 8.21
N PRO A 24 -17.62 10.18 8.23
CA PRO A 24 -18.55 10.38 9.33
C PRO A 24 -19.78 9.46 9.31
N SER A 25 -19.79 8.44 8.44
CA SER A 25 -20.96 7.57 8.29
C SER A 25 -21.22 6.75 9.56
N LEU A 26 -22.45 6.83 10.03
CA LEU A 26 -22.99 6.02 11.13
C LEU A 26 -24.04 5.05 10.61
N SER A 27 -24.18 3.93 11.28
CA SER A 27 -25.27 2.98 11.11
C SER A 27 -26.57 3.51 11.76
N THR A 28 -27.67 2.83 11.55
CA THR A 28 -29.00 3.21 12.13
C THR A 28 -28.99 3.23 13.65
N ASN A 29 -28.12 2.42 14.29
CA ASN A 29 -27.94 2.40 15.75
C ASN A 29 -26.81 3.32 16.23
N GLY A 30 -26.29 4.21 15.37
CA GLY A 30 -25.26 5.20 15.71
C GLY A 30 -23.83 4.67 15.79
N ALA A 31 -23.57 3.41 15.42
CA ALA A 31 -22.21 2.87 15.38
C ALA A 31 -21.45 3.40 14.15
N PRO A 32 -20.15 3.77 14.28
CA PRO A 32 -19.34 4.17 13.14
C PRO A 32 -19.21 3.05 12.10
N ILE A 33 -19.47 3.38 10.83
CA ILE A 33 -19.32 2.47 9.68
C ILE A 33 -18.50 3.09 8.55
N GLY A 34 -17.77 4.17 8.86
CA GLY A 34 -17.04 4.95 7.88
C GLY A 34 -15.99 4.17 7.12
N GLY A 35 -15.28 3.25 7.79
CA GLY A 35 -14.29 2.36 7.16
C GLY A 35 -14.94 1.45 6.12
N LEU A 36 -16.00 0.74 6.51
CA LEU A 36 -16.75 -0.16 5.65
C LEU A 36 -17.36 0.58 4.46
N ARG A 37 -18.20 1.58 4.73
CA ARG A 37 -18.89 2.34 3.68
C ARG A 37 -17.93 3.03 2.74
N GLY A 38 -16.90 3.67 3.30
CA GLY A 38 -15.91 4.39 2.51
C GLY A 38 -15.07 3.48 1.62
N CYS A 39 -14.70 2.28 2.09
CA CYS A 39 -14.02 1.28 1.27
C CYS A 39 -14.87 0.85 0.08
N VAL A 40 -16.12 0.44 0.32
CA VAL A 40 -17.02 0.01 -0.75
C VAL A 40 -17.20 1.13 -1.79
N GLN A 41 -17.47 2.35 -1.34
CA GLN A 41 -17.64 3.50 -2.24
C GLN A 41 -16.36 3.82 -3.03
N SER A 42 -15.20 3.74 -2.36
CA SER A 42 -13.90 3.98 -3.02
C SER A 42 -13.61 2.93 -4.08
N ILE A 43 -13.81 1.65 -3.77
CA ILE A 43 -13.62 0.55 -4.72
C ILE A 43 -14.57 0.68 -5.89
N GLN A 44 -15.87 0.93 -5.65
CA GLN A 44 -16.86 1.15 -6.71
C GLN A 44 -16.48 2.30 -7.63
N LYS A 45 -15.96 3.40 -7.07
CA LYS A 45 -15.48 4.53 -7.87
C LYS A 45 -14.30 4.13 -8.74
N ILE A 46 -13.27 3.50 -8.15
CA ILE A 46 -12.06 3.08 -8.87
C ILE A 46 -12.43 2.09 -9.98
N VAL A 47 -13.30 1.13 -9.71
CA VAL A 47 -13.77 0.14 -10.69
C VAL A 47 -14.48 0.82 -11.88
N ARG A 48 -15.34 1.79 -11.63
CA ARG A 48 -16.02 2.56 -12.70
C ARG A 48 -15.03 3.35 -13.57
N GLU A 49 -14.00 3.93 -12.94
CA GLU A 49 -13.00 4.76 -13.62
C GLU A 49 -11.96 3.91 -14.37
N SER A 50 -11.46 2.85 -13.74
CA SER A 50 -10.37 2.02 -14.29
C SER A 50 -10.84 0.84 -15.14
N LYS A 51 -12.11 0.40 -14.98
CA LYS A 51 -12.73 -0.73 -15.69
C LYS A 51 -11.82 -1.98 -15.69
N PRO A 52 -11.44 -2.50 -14.52
CA PRO A 52 -10.57 -3.66 -14.42
C PRO A 52 -11.29 -4.93 -14.87
N ASP A 53 -10.53 -5.87 -15.42
CA ASP A 53 -11.01 -7.23 -15.75
C ASP A 53 -10.98 -8.14 -14.52
N MET A 54 -10.15 -7.80 -13.52
CA MET A 54 -9.95 -8.57 -12.29
C MET A 54 -9.71 -7.62 -11.11
N ILE A 55 -10.30 -7.95 -9.97
CA ILE A 55 -10.13 -7.19 -8.72
C ILE A 55 -9.59 -8.12 -7.65
N ILE A 56 -8.46 -7.75 -7.06
CA ILE A 56 -7.81 -8.50 -5.99
C ILE A 56 -7.65 -7.57 -4.79
N VAL A 57 -8.16 -8.01 -3.66
CA VAL A 57 -8.02 -7.35 -2.35
C VAL A 57 -7.02 -8.13 -1.52
N CYS A 58 -5.98 -7.47 -1.06
CA CYS A 58 -4.94 -8.06 -0.23
C CYS A 58 -5.07 -7.55 1.21
N TRP A 59 -5.10 -8.49 2.16
CA TRP A 59 -5.18 -8.25 3.59
C TRP A 59 -3.87 -8.63 4.27
N ASP A 60 -3.52 -7.89 5.33
CA ASP A 60 -2.45 -8.34 6.22
C ASP A 60 -2.90 -9.60 6.96
N GLY A 61 -2.09 -10.64 6.90
CA GLY A 61 -2.33 -11.86 7.64
C GLY A 61 -1.94 -11.76 9.11
N GLU A 62 -2.45 -12.66 9.92
CA GLU A 62 -2.04 -12.79 11.32
C GLU A 62 -0.51 -12.92 11.42
N GLY A 63 0.12 -12.03 12.20
CA GLY A 63 1.57 -12.02 12.35
C GLY A 63 2.35 -11.58 11.11
N GLY A 64 1.74 -10.87 10.15
CA GLY A 64 2.37 -10.43 8.90
C GLY A 64 3.77 -9.82 9.08
N SER A 65 3.93 -8.91 10.04
CA SER A 65 5.22 -8.27 10.33
C SER A 65 6.17 -9.08 11.21
N SER A 66 5.83 -10.31 11.59
CA SER A 66 6.63 -11.13 12.55
C SER A 66 8.03 -11.39 12.03
N LYS A 67 8.19 -11.72 10.75
CA LYS A 67 9.50 -11.96 10.13
C LYS A 67 10.39 -10.71 10.18
N ARG A 68 9.84 -9.54 9.90
CA ARG A 68 10.55 -8.26 9.96
C ARG A 68 10.94 -7.90 11.41
N LYS A 69 10.05 -8.21 12.37
CA LYS A 69 10.33 -8.02 13.83
C LYS A 69 11.38 -8.97 14.38
N LEU A 70 11.57 -10.15 13.79
CA LEU A 70 12.68 -11.03 14.14
C LEU A 70 14.04 -10.41 13.75
N LEU A 71 14.08 -9.69 12.63
CA LEU A 71 15.29 -9.00 12.18
C LEU A 71 15.50 -7.67 12.92
N LYS A 72 14.43 -6.95 13.21
CA LYS A 72 14.45 -5.67 13.94
C LYS A 72 13.26 -5.61 14.91
N LYS A 73 13.52 -5.82 16.20
CA LYS A 73 12.48 -5.95 17.25
C LYS A 73 11.53 -4.77 17.33
N ASP A 74 12.02 -3.57 17.09
CA ASP A 74 11.28 -2.31 17.13
C ASP A 74 10.71 -1.87 15.76
N TYR A 75 10.73 -2.76 14.75
CA TYR A 75 10.08 -2.53 13.46
C TYR A 75 8.61 -2.14 13.64
N LYS A 76 8.20 -1.00 13.10
CA LYS A 76 6.88 -0.36 13.30
C LYS A 76 6.55 -0.02 14.77
N GLY A 77 7.51 -0.10 15.70
CA GLY A 77 7.27 0.09 17.13
C GLY A 77 6.88 1.52 17.53
N GLY A 78 7.23 2.51 16.74
CA GLY A 78 6.89 3.92 16.95
C GLY A 78 5.54 4.35 16.36
N ARG A 79 4.80 3.46 15.68
CA ARG A 79 3.52 3.80 15.05
C ARG A 79 2.46 4.11 16.12
N LYS A 80 1.87 5.29 16.05
CA LYS A 80 0.73 5.64 16.93
C LYS A 80 -0.51 4.82 16.55
N PRO A 81 -1.32 4.41 17.55
CA PRO A 81 -2.59 3.74 17.27
C PRO A 81 -3.47 4.59 16.35
N ILE A 82 -4.05 3.94 15.35
CA ILE A 82 -5.00 4.59 14.45
C ILE A 82 -6.31 4.79 15.20
N ARG A 83 -6.72 6.05 15.34
CA ARG A 83 -7.91 6.46 16.08
C ARG A 83 -8.95 7.08 15.16
N LEU A 84 -10.24 6.82 15.47
CA LEU A 84 -11.35 7.50 14.86
C LEU A 84 -11.31 9.01 15.23
N ASN A 85 -11.71 9.88 14.29
CA ASN A 85 -11.88 11.28 14.61
C ASN A 85 -12.96 11.45 15.71
N ARG A 86 -12.58 12.03 16.83
CA ARG A 86 -13.46 12.25 17.99
C ARG A 86 -14.68 13.11 17.67
N GLY A 87 -14.60 13.96 16.64
CA GLY A 87 -15.75 14.73 16.15
C GLY A 87 -16.84 13.86 15.50
N ILE A 88 -16.52 12.62 15.08
CA ILE A 88 -17.48 11.65 14.56
C ILE A 88 -18.14 10.89 15.71
N ARG A 89 -17.32 10.26 16.54
CA ARG A 89 -17.73 9.53 17.74
C ARG A 89 -16.54 9.42 18.69
N ASN A 90 -16.79 9.67 19.98
CA ASN A 90 -15.78 9.47 21.01
C ASN A 90 -15.95 8.07 21.60
N LEU A 91 -15.14 7.12 21.14
CA LEU A 91 -15.10 5.74 21.59
C LEU A 91 -13.90 5.51 22.50
N SER A 92 -14.04 4.58 23.46
CA SER A 92 -12.90 4.03 24.19
C SER A 92 -11.96 3.25 23.25
N PRO A 93 -10.71 2.98 23.65
CA PRO A 93 -9.81 2.15 22.85
C PRO A 93 -10.37 0.77 22.54
N GLU A 94 -11.06 0.15 23.50
CA GLU A 94 -11.68 -1.17 23.39
C GLU A 94 -12.85 -1.14 22.40
N GLU A 95 -13.74 -0.16 22.51
CA GLU A 95 -14.86 0.03 21.59
C GLU A 95 -14.38 0.28 20.16
N GLU A 96 -13.32 1.10 20.00
CA GLU A 96 -12.72 1.31 18.69
C GLU A 96 -12.12 0.04 18.11
N MET A 97 -11.45 -0.77 18.91
CA MET A 97 -10.87 -2.04 18.46
C MET A 97 -11.98 -2.98 17.99
N GLN A 98 -13.03 -3.17 18.80
CA GLN A 98 -14.18 -3.99 18.43
C GLN A 98 -14.87 -3.48 17.17
N ASN A 99 -15.07 -2.17 17.05
CA ASN A 99 -15.69 -1.56 15.88
C ASN A 99 -14.85 -1.76 14.61
N LYS A 100 -13.52 -1.62 14.69
CA LYS A 100 -12.61 -1.89 13.55
C LYS A 100 -12.71 -3.35 13.10
N ILE A 101 -12.63 -4.29 14.04
CA ILE A 101 -12.72 -5.73 13.73
C ILE A 101 -14.07 -6.02 13.07
N TRP A 102 -15.17 -5.52 13.65
CA TRP A 102 -16.49 -5.72 13.12
C TRP A 102 -16.63 -5.20 11.68
N GLN A 103 -16.16 -3.98 11.40
CA GLN A 103 -16.23 -3.41 10.05
C GLN A 103 -15.39 -4.20 9.04
N GLN A 104 -14.19 -4.66 9.44
CA GLN A 104 -13.33 -5.47 8.57
C GLN A 104 -13.97 -6.84 8.29
N THR A 105 -14.54 -7.48 9.30
CA THR A 105 -15.29 -8.75 9.13
C THR A 105 -16.44 -8.58 8.15
N ARG A 106 -17.23 -7.51 8.31
CA ARG A 106 -18.34 -7.22 7.37
C ARG A 106 -17.84 -6.95 5.94
N LEU A 107 -16.67 -6.32 5.77
CA LEU A 107 -16.05 -6.13 4.45
C LEU A 107 -15.66 -7.46 3.81
N ILE A 108 -15.02 -8.36 4.56
CA ILE A 108 -14.65 -9.70 4.08
C ILE A 108 -15.90 -10.46 3.63
N GLU A 109 -16.94 -10.48 4.46
CA GLU A 109 -18.20 -11.12 4.13
C GLU A 109 -18.85 -10.51 2.88
N TYR A 110 -18.90 -9.20 2.80
CA TYR A 110 -19.44 -8.49 1.64
C TYR A 110 -18.68 -8.85 0.34
N PHE A 111 -17.35 -8.87 0.38
CA PHE A 111 -16.55 -9.22 -0.78
C PHE A 111 -16.70 -10.68 -1.20
N ASN A 112 -16.98 -11.60 -0.28
CA ASN A 112 -17.29 -13.01 -0.59
C ASN A 112 -18.56 -13.17 -1.46
N HIS A 113 -19.44 -12.17 -1.48
CA HIS A 113 -20.64 -12.14 -2.34
C HIS A 113 -20.44 -11.32 -3.62
N THR A 114 -19.20 -11.00 -3.98
CA THR A 114 -18.85 -10.22 -5.17
C THR A 114 -17.79 -10.95 -5.98
N PRO A 115 -17.53 -10.58 -7.25
CA PRO A 115 -16.44 -11.17 -8.04
C PRO A 115 -15.05 -10.64 -7.64
N ILE A 116 -14.87 -10.20 -6.40
CA ILE A 116 -13.59 -9.76 -5.86
C ILE A 116 -12.86 -10.97 -5.27
N MET A 117 -11.62 -11.20 -5.70
CA MET A 117 -10.75 -12.17 -5.06
C MET A 117 -10.09 -11.56 -3.83
N GLN A 118 -10.01 -12.33 -2.74
CA GLN A 118 -9.40 -11.90 -1.49
C GLN A 118 -8.22 -12.80 -1.15
N PHE A 119 -7.08 -12.19 -0.80
CA PHE A 119 -5.91 -12.90 -0.32
C PHE A 119 -5.50 -12.44 1.07
N MET A 120 -5.30 -13.39 1.95
CA MET A 120 -4.80 -13.20 3.31
C MET A 120 -3.99 -14.45 3.69
N PHE A 121 -2.71 -14.30 3.98
CA PHE A 121 -1.83 -15.41 4.34
C PHE A 121 -1.19 -15.16 5.69
N LYS A 122 -1.23 -16.16 6.57
CA LYS A 122 -0.58 -16.08 7.89
C LYS A 122 0.92 -15.76 7.74
N GLY A 123 1.39 -14.78 8.49
CA GLY A 123 2.80 -14.35 8.49
C GLY A 123 3.24 -13.57 7.26
N VAL A 124 2.29 -13.06 6.45
CA VAL A 124 2.55 -12.26 5.23
C VAL A 124 1.78 -10.95 5.31
N GLU A 125 2.42 -9.84 4.98
CA GLU A 125 1.78 -8.53 4.85
C GLU A 125 1.12 -8.38 3.47
N ALA A 126 0.12 -7.51 3.35
CA ALA A 126 -0.59 -7.24 2.09
C ALA A 126 0.36 -6.72 0.99
N ASP A 127 1.36 -5.93 1.37
CA ASP A 127 2.36 -5.39 0.46
C ASP A 127 3.22 -6.49 -0.19
N ASP A 128 3.58 -7.55 0.55
CA ASP A 128 4.30 -8.72 0.02
C ASP A 128 3.44 -9.47 -1.01
N ILE A 129 2.14 -9.63 -0.73
CA ILE A 129 1.19 -10.28 -1.66
C ILE A 129 1.07 -9.46 -2.94
N ILE A 130 0.88 -8.15 -2.83
CA ILE A 130 0.77 -7.23 -3.97
C ILE A 130 2.07 -7.25 -4.79
N ALA A 131 3.23 -7.19 -4.12
CA ALA A 131 4.53 -7.25 -4.78
C ALA A 131 4.68 -8.56 -5.57
N TYR A 132 4.37 -9.70 -4.96
CA TYR A 132 4.43 -10.99 -5.61
C TYR A 132 3.53 -11.06 -6.86
N ILE A 133 2.25 -10.67 -6.72
CA ILE A 133 1.30 -10.70 -7.84
C ILE A 133 1.74 -9.75 -8.96
N SER A 134 2.25 -8.56 -8.62
CA SER A 134 2.67 -7.58 -9.62
C SER A 134 3.85 -8.04 -10.48
N GLN A 135 4.65 -8.98 -9.97
CA GLN A 135 5.86 -9.50 -10.61
C GLN A 135 5.68 -10.90 -11.23
N LEU A 136 4.49 -11.50 -11.12
CA LEU A 136 4.21 -12.82 -11.75
C LEU A 136 4.39 -12.76 -13.26
N GLY A 137 5.19 -13.66 -13.81
CA GLY A 137 5.47 -13.77 -15.25
C GLY A 137 4.21 -14.01 -16.08
N GLU A 138 3.27 -14.81 -15.55
CA GLU A 138 1.97 -15.10 -16.18
C GLU A 138 1.09 -13.85 -16.35
N LEU A 139 1.37 -12.80 -15.58
CA LEU A 139 0.67 -11.52 -15.62
C LEU A 139 1.50 -10.41 -16.27
N SER A 140 2.62 -10.72 -16.91
CA SER A 140 3.51 -9.73 -17.55
C SER A 140 2.79 -8.87 -18.58
N GLU A 141 1.85 -9.43 -19.34
CA GLU A 141 1.05 -8.73 -20.34
C GLU A 141 -0.14 -7.95 -19.77
N CYS A 142 -0.41 -8.07 -18.46
CA CYS A 142 -1.51 -7.38 -17.81
C CYS A 142 -1.09 -6.00 -17.30
N GLU A 143 -1.96 -5.01 -17.44
CA GLU A 143 -1.83 -3.75 -16.72
C GLU A 143 -2.21 -3.96 -15.25
N LYS A 144 -1.37 -3.53 -14.31
CA LYS A 144 -1.65 -3.58 -12.88
C LYS A 144 -1.85 -2.18 -12.33
N LEU A 145 -2.99 -1.98 -11.67
CA LEU A 145 -3.28 -0.75 -10.92
C LEU A 145 -3.26 -1.08 -9.43
N ILE A 146 -2.19 -0.67 -8.74
CA ILE A 146 -2.09 -0.79 -7.29
C ILE A 146 -2.84 0.37 -6.64
N VAL A 147 -3.62 0.10 -5.62
CA VAL A 147 -4.35 1.11 -4.83
C VAL A 147 -3.80 1.14 -3.42
N SER A 148 -2.94 2.09 -3.14
CA SER A 148 -2.39 2.34 -1.81
C SER A 148 -1.79 3.75 -1.72
N SER A 149 -1.65 4.25 -0.50
CA SER A 149 -0.90 5.49 -0.22
C SER A 149 0.54 5.23 0.20
N ASP A 150 0.94 3.95 0.30
CA ASP A 150 2.28 3.57 0.72
C ASP A 150 3.31 3.85 -0.38
N LYS A 151 4.44 4.40 0.02
CA LYS A 151 5.56 4.73 -0.87
C LYS A 151 6.41 3.51 -1.22
N ASP A 152 6.29 2.44 -0.45
CA ASP A 152 7.05 1.23 -0.70
C ASP A 152 6.65 0.56 -2.02
N PHE A 153 5.44 0.84 -2.51
CA PHE A 153 5.00 0.43 -3.85
C PHE A 153 5.68 1.16 -5.01
N TYR A 154 6.41 2.25 -4.75
CA TYR A 154 7.13 2.96 -5.82
C TYR A 154 8.15 2.06 -6.53
N GLN A 155 8.77 1.13 -5.80
CA GLN A 155 9.70 0.16 -6.35
C GLN A 155 9.08 -0.84 -7.34
N LEU A 156 7.75 -0.98 -7.35
CA LEU A 156 7.02 -1.91 -8.21
C LEU A 156 6.56 -1.28 -9.53
N LEU A 157 6.71 0.04 -9.67
CA LEU A 157 6.22 0.74 -10.85
C LEU A 157 7.06 0.41 -12.07
N SER A 158 6.38 0.11 -13.16
CA SER A 158 6.99 -0.33 -14.41
C SER A 158 6.15 0.12 -15.61
N GLY A 159 6.49 -0.32 -16.81
CA GLY A 159 5.72 -0.02 -18.02
C GLY A 159 4.26 -0.50 -17.97
N ASN A 160 3.96 -1.51 -17.15
CA ASN A 160 2.62 -2.08 -17.02
C ASN A 160 2.06 -2.06 -15.57
N THR A 161 2.76 -1.44 -14.63
CA THR A 161 2.33 -1.32 -13.22
C THR A 161 2.32 0.14 -12.81
N ILE A 162 1.16 0.62 -12.38
CA ILE A 162 0.93 1.99 -11.92
C ILE A 162 0.32 1.98 -10.52
N LEU A 163 0.47 3.08 -9.79
CA LEU A 163 -0.05 3.26 -8.43
C LEU A 163 -1.08 4.39 -8.40
N TYR A 164 -2.27 4.08 -7.94
CA TYR A 164 -3.26 5.09 -7.55
C TYR A 164 -3.17 5.38 -6.06
N ARG A 165 -2.95 6.64 -5.72
CA ARG A 165 -2.90 7.13 -4.35
C ARG A 165 -4.23 7.81 -4.01
N PRO A 166 -5.14 7.13 -3.30
CA PRO A 166 -6.51 7.63 -3.12
C PRO A 166 -6.58 8.95 -2.35
N ILE A 167 -5.62 9.26 -1.44
CA ILE A 167 -5.59 10.50 -0.66
C ILE A 167 -5.32 11.70 -1.57
N GLN A 168 -4.28 11.57 -2.35
CA GLN A 168 -3.81 12.62 -3.24
C GLN A 168 -4.62 12.66 -4.53
N LYS A 169 -5.48 11.65 -4.77
CA LYS A 169 -6.20 11.44 -6.03
C LYS A 169 -5.23 11.46 -7.23
N GLN A 170 -4.08 10.84 -7.06
CA GLN A 170 -2.97 10.88 -8.01
C GLN A 170 -2.65 9.49 -8.52
N VAL A 171 -2.45 9.38 -9.83
CA VAL A 171 -1.89 8.19 -10.47
C VAL A 171 -0.40 8.44 -10.68
N LEU A 172 0.42 7.49 -10.25
CA LEU A 172 1.87 7.51 -10.43
C LEU A 172 2.30 6.34 -11.31
N ASN A 173 3.23 6.60 -12.21
CA ASN A 173 3.93 5.62 -13.02
C ASN A 173 5.45 5.74 -12.79
N GLN A 174 6.25 4.93 -13.47
CA GLN A 174 7.71 4.96 -13.32
C GLN A 174 8.31 6.35 -13.60
N ASN A 175 7.80 7.06 -14.62
CA ASN A 175 8.31 8.39 -14.97
C ASN A 175 8.02 9.41 -13.86
N SER A 176 6.83 9.32 -13.22
CA SER A 176 6.48 10.19 -12.09
C SER A 176 7.47 10.06 -10.93
N ILE A 177 7.98 8.85 -10.67
CA ILE A 177 8.96 8.60 -9.61
C ILE A 177 10.34 9.12 -10.02
N LEU A 178 10.74 8.85 -11.25
CA LEU A 178 12.01 9.36 -11.80
C LEU A 178 12.05 10.89 -11.78
N GLU A 179 11.00 11.57 -12.22
CA GLU A 179 10.89 13.02 -12.20
C GLU A 179 10.92 13.60 -10.79
N GLN A 180 10.23 12.96 -9.84
CA GLN A 180 10.10 13.47 -8.47
C GLN A 180 11.36 13.27 -7.62
N PHE A 181 12.06 12.14 -7.80
CA PHE A 181 13.16 11.73 -6.92
C PHE A 181 14.53 11.63 -7.61
N ASP A 182 14.55 11.69 -8.94
CA ASP A 182 15.77 11.42 -9.72
C ASP A 182 16.29 9.98 -9.50
N ILE A 183 15.38 9.06 -9.21
CA ILE A 183 15.62 7.65 -8.90
C ILE A 183 14.62 6.80 -9.70
N HIS A 184 15.14 5.83 -10.47
CA HIS A 184 14.29 4.88 -11.16
C HIS A 184 13.62 3.91 -10.16
N PRO A 185 12.35 3.49 -10.36
CA PRO A 185 11.65 2.55 -9.50
C PRO A 185 12.46 1.29 -9.16
N ALA A 186 13.15 0.67 -10.11
CA ALA A 186 13.99 -0.50 -9.90
C ALA A 186 15.07 -0.29 -8.79
N ASN A 187 15.46 0.96 -8.54
CA ASN A 187 16.48 1.34 -7.58
C ASN A 187 15.89 1.97 -6.31
N PHE A 188 14.55 2.10 -6.24
CA PHE A 188 13.91 2.82 -5.16
C PHE A 188 14.10 2.14 -3.80
N ALA A 189 14.04 0.80 -3.76
CA ALA A 189 14.27 0.04 -2.53
C ALA A 189 15.68 0.26 -1.96
N MET A 190 16.72 0.23 -2.81
CA MET A 190 18.09 0.47 -2.39
C MET A 190 18.28 1.92 -1.90
N ALA A 191 17.71 2.89 -2.59
CA ALA A 191 17.74 4.29 -2.17
C ALA A 191 17.02 4.49 -0.81
N ARG A 192 15.91 3.79 -0.59
CA ARG A 192 15.18 3.80 0.70
C ARG A 192 16.01 3.16 1.82
N ALA A 193 16.71 2.07 1.54
CA ALA A 193 17.61 1.44 2.53
C ALA A 193 18.70 2.43 2.98
N MET A 194 19.26 3.23 2.07
CA MET A 194 20.24 4.27 2.41
C MET A 194 19.63 5.45 3.18
N ALA A 195 18.44 5.89 2.77
CA ALA A 195 17.75 7.05 3.38
C ALA A 195 17.06 6.72 4.71
N GLY A 196 16.74 5.44 4.95
CA GLY A 196 15.95 4.98 6.07
C GLY A 196 14.45 5.26 5.94
N ASP A 197 13.68 4.72 6.88
CA ASP A 197 12.25 4.97 7.02
C ASP A 197 11.85 5.21 8.48
N LYS A 198 11.61 6.47 8.81
CA LYS A 198 11.19 6.85 10.17
C LYS A 198 9.83 6.28 10.55
N THR A 199 8.95 6.03 9.55
CA THR A 199 7.61 5.50 9.80
C THR A 199 7.66 4.06 10.30
N ASP A 200 8.66 3.30 9.82
CA ASP A 200 8.88 1.90 10.16
C ASP A 200 10.01 1.71 11.18
N ASN A 201 10.52 2.84 11.70
CA ASN A 201 11.65 2.85 12.63
C ASN A 201 12.91 2.19 12.05
N LEU A 202 13.14 2.43 10.75
CA LEU A 202 14.33 1.98 10.03
C LEU A 202 15.30 3.15 9.90
N GLU A 203 16.46 3.00 10.52
CA GLU A 203 17.52 3.98 10.45
C GLU A 203 18.21 3.90 9.08
N GLY A 204 18.44 5.06 8.48
CA GLY A 204 19.30 5.20 7.32
C GLY A 204 20.66 5.78 7.68
N ILE A 205 21.43 6.15 6.68
CA ILE A 205 22.70 6.85 6.86
C ILE A 205 22.40 8.28 7.35
N GLY A 206 23.04 8.69 8.44
CA GLY A 206 22.85 10.01 9.04
C GLY A 206 23.02 11.16 8.03
N GLY A 207 22.01 12.03 7.94
CA GLY A 207 22.00 13.17 7.00
C GLY A 207 21.76 12.83 5.53
N VAL A 208 21.47 11.56 5.20
CA VAL A 208 21.23 11.10 3.82
C VAL A 208 19.73 10.87 3.60
N GLY A 209 19.12 11.71 2.76
CA GLY A 209 17.76 11.49 2.25
C GLY A 209 17.77 11.12 0.77
N LEU A 210 16.62 10.79 0.19
CA LEU A 210 16.50 10.38 -1.22
C LEU A 210 17.13 11.38 -2.18
N LYS A 211 16.98 12.70 -1.95
CA LYS A 211 17.64 13.75 -2.76
C LYS A 211 19.16 13.72 -2.65
N THR A 212 19.69 13.35 -1.50
CA THR A 212 21.14 13.21 -1.32
C THR A 212 21.64 11.97 -2.03
N VAL A 213 20.88 10.86 -1.97
CA VAL A 213 21.21 9.63 -2.70
C VAL A 213 21.27 9.90 -4.20
N SER A 214 20.22 10.46 -4.79
CA SER A 214 20.17 10.71 -6.24
C SER A 214 21.27 11.67 -6.72
N LYS A 215 21.60 12.67 -5.91
CA LYS A 215 22.67 13.64 -6.23
C LYS A 215 24.07 13.03 -6.16
N ARG A 216 24.34 12.19 -5.13
CA ARG A 216 25.66 11.57 -4.94
C ARG A 216 25.89 10.36 -5.82
N PHE A 217 24.84 9.67 -6.19
CA PHE A 217 24.87 8.43 -6.96
C PHE A 217 23.97 8.55 -8.20
N PRO A 218 24.38 9.26 -9.24
CA PRO A 218 23.54 9.52 -10.44
C PRO A 218 23.08 8.25 -11.16
N PHE A 219 23.77 7.13 -10.99
CA PHE A 219 23.40 5.84 -11.57
C PHE A 219 22.09 5.26 -11.03
N PHE A 220 21.54 5.78 -9.93
CA PHE A 220 20.20 5.42 -9.46
C PHE A 220 19.06 5.82 -10.43
N LYS A 221 19.34 6.72 -11.39
CA LYS A 221 18.41 7.08 -12.46
C LYS A 221 18.23 5.98 -13.52
N GLY A 222 19.20 5.08 -13.65
CA GLY A 222 19.17 3.99 -14.63
C GLY A 222 18.15 2.93 -14.28
N GLU A 223 17.67 2.21 -15.31
CA GLU A 223 16.72 1.11 -15.16
C GLU A 223 17.36 -0.16 -14.56
N GLU A 224 18.68 -0.29 -14.71
CA GLU A 224 19.38 -1.45 -14.16
C GLU A 224 19.41 -1.40 -12.62
N PRO A 225 19.04 -2.50 -11.94
CA PRO A 225 19.13 -2.58 -10.50
C PRO A 225 20.55 -2.34 -9.99
N VAL A 226 20.69 -1.39 -9.07
CA VAL A 226 21.94 -1.09 -8.39
C VAL A 226 22.23 -2.19 -7.38
N THR A 227 23.35 -2.87 -7.51
CA THR A 227 23.80 -3.88 -6.56
C THR A 227 24.53 -3.24 -5.39
N PHE A 228 24.58 -3.96 -4.26
CA PHE A 228 25.34 -3.52 -3.10
C PHE A 228 26.84 -3.37 -3.42
N GLN A 229 27.40 -4.24 -4.27
CA GLN A 229 28.79 -4.13 -4.72
C GLN A 229 29.06 -2.79 -5.42
N LYS A 230 28.16 -2.36 -6.32
CA LYS A 230 28.30 -1.08 -7.04
C LYS A 230 28.30 0.16 -6.14
N LEU A 231 27.83 0.02 -4.88
CA LEU A 231 27.88 1.10 -3.89
C LEU A 231 29.19 1.13 -3.12
N LEU A 232 29.96 0.01 -3.12
CA LEU A 232 31.24 -0.10 -2.43
C LEU A 232 32.44 0.28 -3.31
N ASP A 233 32.27 0.15 -4.64
CA ASP A 233 33.23 0.55 -5.65
C ASP A 233 33.20 2.09 -5.87
#